data_4c7d5b0f685e6690f62152131a9fd79f
#
_entry.id   4c7d5b0f685e6690f62152131a9fd79f
#
_cell.length_a   1.000
_cell.length_b   1.000
_cell.length_c   1.000
_cell.angle_alpha   90.00
_cell.angle_beta   90.00
_cell.angle_gamma   90.00
#
_symmetry.space_group_name_H-M   'P 1'
#
loop_
_entity.id
_entity.type
_entity.pdbx_description
1 polymer ?
#
loop_
_entity_poly.entity_id
_entity_poly.type
_entity_poly.pdbx_seq_one_letter_code
_entity_poly.pdbx_strand_id
1 'polypeptide(L)'
;MTDRRKARPGSGAGSGLRQLIPGRPRRAVPGEQMRTLSIGGRILRVAARDGNPDWPPLLLCNGIGAPLEVFQPFVDALDRRRPIIRFDMPGTGGSPASALPYHLATLPPLLSGLLDQLGYQQADVLGISWGGGLAQQFALSRPDRVRRLVLVATGPGALMIPGHPRVLLRMLTPRRHHDPAHAARIAGELYGGSVRDDPALARDLLHPTARPGPARGYYYQLASGIGWTSLPRLPRLQQPTLILAGDDDPIIPLVNARIMHRLIPRSELHIYHGGHLDLATDAEHLAPVVEAFLTAETADGIAAAHDQTRTLRRRRGRAGGLRAHTPGRPADHARPATA
;
A
#
# COMPACT_ATOMS: atom_id res chain seq x y z
N MET A 1 7.28 17.99 64.57
CA MET A 1 7.38 16.55 64.63
C MET A 1 6.32 16.00 63.64
N THR A 2 6.63 15.91 62.39
CA THR A 2 7.31 14.85 61.62
C THR A 2 6.58 13.52 61.68
N ASP A 3 5.89 13.17 60.62
CA ASP A 3 6.18 11.90 59.98
C ASP A 3 5.77 11.91 58.49
N ARG A 4 6.77 11.65 57.62
CA ARG A 4 6.67 11.47 56.21
C ARG A 4 6.54 9.97 55.91
N ARG A 5 5.42 9.48 55.42
CA ARG A 5 5.33 8.16 54.80
C ARG A 5 5.48 8.25 53.29
N LYS A 6 6.57 7.70 52.79
CA LYS A 6 6.89 7.46 51.39
C LYS A 6 5.93 6.41 50.81
N ALA A 7 5.20 6.76 49.75
CA ALA A 7 4.54 5.80 48.89
C ALA A 7 5.49 5.41 47.74
N ARG A 8 5.65 4.10 47.49
CA ARG A 8 6.38 3.50 46.37
C ARG A 8 5.51 3.56 45.13
N PRO A 9 6.06 3.83 43.91
CA PRO A 9 5.29 3.75 42.67
C PRO A 9 5.22 2.30 42.18
N GLY A 10 4.01 1.86 41.89
CA GLY A 10 3.72 0.60 41.23
C GLY A 10 4.14 0.60 39.77
N SER A 11 4.77 -0.48 39.34
CA SER A 11 5.15 -0.77 37.98
C SER A 11 3.91 -1.12 37.12
N GLY A 12 3.41 -0.16 36.36
CA GLY A 12 2.43 -0.40 35.30
C GLY A 12 3.14 -0.55 33.97
N ALA A 13 3.12 -1.75 33.39
CA ALA A 13 3.54 -1.99 32.02
C ALA A 13 2.53 -1.34 31.07
N GLY A 14 2.83 -0.12 30.62
CA GLY A 14 2.06 0.58 29.62
C GLY A 14 2.50 0.15 28.23
N SER A 15 1.57 -0.47 27.49
CA SER A 15 1.64 -0.66 26.04
C SER A 15 1.87 0.68 25.34
N GLY A 16 3.06 0.88 24.77
CA GLY A 16 3.44 2.14 24.12
C GLY A 16 2.79 2.33 22.76
N LEU A 17 1.50 2.63 22.71
CA LEU A 17 0.88 3.30 21.60
C LEU A 17 1.40 4.76 21.57
N ARG A 18 2.40 5.03 20.74
CA ARG A 18 2.84 6.39 20.45
C ARG A 18 1.66 7.15 19.84
N GLN A 19 1.02 8.00 20.61
CA GLN A 19 0.07 8.99 20.13
C GLN A 19 0.73 9.84 19.03
N LEU A 20 0.20 9.77 17.81
CA LEU A 20 0.56 10.65 16.71
C LEU A 20 0.05 12.06 17.06
N ILE A 21 0.96 12.96 17.39
CA ILE A 21 0.67 14.37 17.67
C ILE A 21 0.27 15.04 16.34
N PRO A 22 -0.95 15.60 16.20
CA PRO A 22 -1.37 16.31 15.01
C PRO A 22 -0.52 17.59 14.81
N GLY A 23 0.03 17.80 13.61
CA GLY A 23 0.55 19.10 13.18
C GLY A 23 2.07 19.28 13.16
N ARG A 24 2.90 18.26 13.45
CA ARG A 24 4.34 18.38 13.16
C ARG A 24 4.63 18.00 11.71
N PRO A 25 5.43 18.81 10.95
CA PRO A 25 5.94 18.37 9.66
C PRO A 25 6.69 17.06 9.88
N ARG A 26 6.28 16.00 9.16
CA ARG A 26 6.97 14.70 9.22
C ARG A 26 8.42 14.94 8.83
N ARG A 27 9.37 14.54 9.68
CA ARG A 27 10.81 14.63 9.39
C ARG A 27 11.09 13.91 8.08
N ALA A 28 11.81 14.57 7.18
CA ALA A 28 12.40 13.91 6.00
C ALA A 28 13.17 12.66 6.48
N VAL A 29 13.01 11.56 5.76
CA VAL A 29 13.80 10.36 6.02
C VAL A 29 15.27 10.72 5.80
N PRO A 30 16.18 10.42 6.75
CA PRO A 30 17.59 10.68 6.54
C PRO A 30 18.06 10.04 5.23
N GLY A 31 18.69 10.85 4.34
CA GLY A 31 19.15 10.40 3.02
C GLY A 31 18.13 10.55 1.88
N GLU A 32 16.87 10.98 2.15
CA GLU A 32 15.90 11.26 1.09
C GLU A 32 16.05 12.69 0.58
N GLN A 33 16.16 12.85 -0.74
CA GLN A 33 16.26 14.12 -1.43
C GLN A 33 15.00 14.41 -2.22
N MET A 34 14.38 15.56 -1.95
CA MET A 34 13.27 16.08 -2.78
C MET A 34 13.84 16.79 -4.00
N ARG A 35 13.38 16.40 -5.18
CA ARG A 35 13.83 16.97 -6.47
C ARG A 35 12.62 17.37 -7.31
N THR A 36 12.84 18.33 -8.20
CA THR A 36 11.90 18.66 -9.27
C THR A 36 12.59 18.32 -10.59
N LEU A 37 12.00 17.39 -11.34
CA LEU A 37 12.58 16.90 -12.60
C LEU A 37 11.64 17.25 -13.77
N SER A 38 12.24 17.64 -14.90
CA SER A 38 11.49 17.86 -16.15
C SER A 38 11.69 16.68 -17.07
N ILE A 39 10.61 15.94 -17.36
CA ILE A 39 10.65 14.71 -18.14
C ILE A 39 9.62 14.79 -19.27
N GLY A 40 10.08 14.81 -20.51
CA GLY A 40 9.20 14.90 -21.68
C GLY A 40 8.25 16.09 -21.62
N GLY A 41 8.72 17.25 -21.14
CA GLY A 41 7.92 18.48 -21.00
C GLY A 41 6.97 18.49 -19.80
N ARG A 42 7.01 17.45 -18.91
CA ARG A 42 6.25 17.40 -17.67
C ARG A 42 7.16 17.62 -16.48
N ILE A 43 6.72 18.42 -15.54
CA ILE A 43 7.43 18.68 -14.29
C ILE A 43 6.91 17.72 -13.23
N LEU A 44 7.80 16.95 -12.61
CA LEU A 44 7.48 16.01 -11.53
C LEU A 44 8.19 16.41 -10.25
N ARG A 45 7.47 16.38 -9.14
CA ARG A 45 8.06 16.34 -7.81
C ARG A 45 8.44 14.88 -7.49
N VAL A 46 9.68 14.68 -7.12
CA VAL A 46 10.28 13.36 -6.91
C VAL A 46 10.96 13.34 -5.55
N ALA A 47 10.77 12.28 -4.79
CA ALA A 47 11.54 11.96 -3.60
C ALA A 47 12.41 10.74 -3.91
N ALA A 48 13.71 10.89 -3.82
CA ALA A 48 14.68 9.82 -4.02
C ALA A 48 15.46 9.59 -2.73
N ARG A 49 15.48 8.35 -2.26
CA ARG A 49 16.31 7.88 -1.16
C ARG A 49 17.41 7.00 -1.73
N ASP A 50 18.65 7.41 -1.48
CA ASP A 50 19.81 6.59 -1.81
C ASP A 50 19.88 5.36 -0.89
N GLY A 51 20.59 4.33 -1.31
CA GLY A 51 20.73 3.10 -0.56
C GLY A 51 21.94 2.29 -1.00
N ASN A 52 21.86 0.96 -0.89
CA ASN A 52 22.91 0.08 -1.38
C ASN A 52 22.98 0.18 -2.92
N PRO A 53 24.14 0.58 -3.50
CA PRO A 53 24.29 0.75 -4.94
C PRO A 53 24.13 -0.55 -5.74
N ASP A 54 24.32 -1.72 -5.09
CA ASP A 54 24.15 -3.02 -5.72
C ASP A 54 22.68 -3.43 -5.85
N TRP A 55 21.77 -2.71 -5.20
CA TRP A 55 20.34 -3.00 -5.26
C TRP A 55 19.63 -2.10 -6.27
N PRO A 56 18.80 -2.66 -7.15
CA PRO A 56 17.90 -1.85 -7.97
C PRO A 56 17.00 -1.00 -7.10
N PRO A 57 16.69 0.25 -7.52
CA PRO A 57 15.76 1.09 -6.78
C PRO A 57 14.35 0.50 -6.84
N LEU A 58 13.57 0.73 -5.79
CA LEU A 58 12.15 0.47 -5.77
C LEU A 58 11.39 1.72 -6.22
N LEU A 59 10.83 1.69 -7.42
CA LEU A 59 9.98 2.74 -7.97
C LEU A 59 8.53 2.53 -7.50
N LEU A 60 7.98 3.49 -6.79
CA LEU A 60 6.64 3.44 -6.21
C LEU A 60 5.64 4.26 -7.05
N CYS A 61 4.66 3.59 -7.65
CA CYS A 61 3.56 4.17 -8.43
C CYS A 61 2.30 4.24 -7.58
N ASN A 62 1.85 5.45 -7.24
CA ASN A 62 0.77 5.69 -6.29
C ASN A 62 -0.63 5.53 -6.90
N GLY A 63 -1.63 5.38 -6.05
CA GLY A 63 -3.05 5.38 -6.40
C GLY A 63 -3.54 6.72 -6.93
N ILE A 64 -4.76 6.73 -7.48
CA ILE A 64 -5.37 7.93 -8.08
C ILE A 64 -5.48 9.08 -7.07
N GLY A 65 -4.97 10.24 -7.45
CA GLY A 65 -5.02 11.48 -6.64
C GLY A 65 -4.13 11.48 -5.40
N ALA A 66 -3.41 10.40 -5.12
CA ALA A 66 -2.59 10.26 -3.92
C ALA A 66 -1.20 10.86 -4.13
N PRO A 67 -0.75 11.77 -3.24
CA PRO A 67 0.60 12.31 -3.27
C PRO A 67 1.62 11.28 -2.76
N LEU A 68 2.90 11.53 -3.06
CA LEU A 68 3.99 10.60 -2.71
C LEU A 68 4.11 10.30 -1.20
N GLU A 69 3.60 11.17 -0.33
CA GLU A 69 3.59 11.00 1.12
C GLU A 69 2.71 9.83 1.59
N VAL A 70 1.72 9.42 0.80
CA VAL A 70 0.87 8.26 1.13
C VAL A 70 1.69 6.99 1.32
N PHE A 71 2.82 6.86 0.63
CA PHE A 71 3.75 5.75 0.82
C PHE A 71 4.66 5.88 2.06
N GLN A 72 4.62 6.98 2.80
CA GLN A 72 5.59 7.21 3.88
C GLN A 72 5.63 6.09 4.94
N PRO A 73 4.49 5.60 5.47
CA PRO A 73 4.53 4.50 6.45
C PRO A 73 5.17 3.23 5.87
N PHE A 74 4.88 2.91 4.62
CA PHE A 74 5.48 1.76 3.93
C PHE A 74 6.99 1.95 3.72
N VAL A 75 7.43 3.13 3.29
CA VAL A 75 8.86 3.47 3.10
C VAL A 75 9.63 3.41 4.42
N ASP A 76 9.02 3.82 5.54
CA ASP A 76 9.61 3.78 6.87
C ASP A 76 9.80 2.33 7.38
N ALA A 77 8.93 1.41 6.93
CA ALA A 77 8.97 0.00 7.28
C ALA A 77 9.91 -0.85 6.40
N LEU A 78 10.37 -0.30 5.26
CA LEU A 78 11.33 -0.98 4.37
C LEU A 78 12.77 -0.88 4.91
N ASP A 79 13.63 -1.80 4.47
CA ASP A 79 15.09 -1.73 4.76
C ASP A 79 15.64 -0.36 4.34
N ARG A 80 16.34 0.30 5.27
CA ARG A 80 16.94 1.63 5.05
C ARG A 80 17.99 1.64 3.94
N ARG A 81 18.58 0.48 3.63
CA ARG A 81 19.55 0.30 2.55
C ARG A 81 18.90 0.18 1.17
N ARG A 82 17.57 0.06 1.07
CA ARG A 82 16.89 -0.02 -0.22
C ARG A 82 16.80 1.37 -0.85
N PRO A 83 17.36 1.56 -2.07
CA PRO A 83 17.12 2.78 -2.83
C PRO A 83 15.63 2.87 -3.20
N ILE A 84 15.03 4.06 -3.03
CA ILE A 84 13.59 4.26 -3.26
C ILE A 84 13.37 5.49 -4.12
N ILE A 85 12.46 5.39 -5.07
CA ILE A 85 11.99 6.49 -5.91
C ILE A 85 10.48 6.61 -5.74
N ARG A 86 10.02 7.77 -5.27
CA ARG A 86 8.61 8.16 -5.21
C ARG A 86 8.40 9.42 -6.03
N PHE A 87 7.27 9.56 -6.65
CA PHE A 87 6.95 10.74 -7.43
C PHE A 87 5.46 11.05 -7.41
N ASP A 88 5.14 12.31 -7.61
CA ASP A 88 3.77 12.75 -7.85
C ASP A 88 3.48 12.70 -9.34
N MET A 89 2.37 12.07 -9.71
CA MET A 89 1.87 12.14 -11.08
C MET A 89 1.49 13.58 -11.46
N PRO A 90 1.57 13.95 -12.75
CA PRO A 90 1.14 15.28 -13.19
C PRO A 90 -0.26 15.63 -12.71
N GLY A 91 -0.36 16.72 -11.94
CA GLY A 91 -1.60 17.18 -11.30
C GLY A 91 -1.93 16.52 -9.98
N THR A 92 -0.97 15.83 -9.34
CA THR A 92 -1.10 15.29 -7.99
C THR A 92 -0.02 15.86 -7.09
N GLY A 93 -0.31 16.04 -5.83
CA GLY A 93 0.65 16.54 -4.84
C GLY A 93 1.33 17.84 -5.29
N GLY A 94 2.65 17.83 -5.37
CA GLY A 94 3.45 19.01 -5.79
C GLY A 94 3.77 19.03 -7.28
N SER A 95 3.33 18.06 -8.10
CA SER A 95 3.54 18.08 -9.55
C SER A 95 2.47 18.92 -10.25
N PRO A 96 2.85 19.90 -11.10
CA PRO A 96 1.90 20.67 -11.89
C PRO A 96 1.05 19.77 -12.76
N ALA A 97 -0.21 20.17 -13.00
CA ALA A 97 -1.08 19.42 -13.90
C ALA A 97 -0.58 19.53 -15.35
N SER A 98 -0.65 18.42 -16.07
CA SER A 98 -0.41 18.40 -17.51
C SER A 98 -1.34 19.37 -18.25
N ALA A 99 -0.87 19.98 -19.32
CA ALA A 99 -1.68 20.88 -20.16
C ALA A 99 -2.83 20.12 -20.80
N LEU A 100 -2.58 18.88 -21.24
CA LEU A 100 -3.56 18.00 -21.89
C LEU A 100 -3.77 16.73 -21.05
N PRO A 101 -4.95 16.10 -21.14
CA PRO A 101 -5.16 14.76 -20.62
C PRO A 101 -4.14 13.77 -21.21
N TYR A 102 -3.86 12.72 -20.46
CA TYR A 102 -3.00 11.64 -20.89
C TYR A 102 -3.73 10.29 -20.75
N HIS A 103 -3.29 9.29 -21.49
CA HIS A 103 -3.79 7.93 -21.38
C HIS A 103 -2.72 7.03 -20.70
N LEU A 104 -3.13 6.04 -19.94
CA LEU A 104 -2.24 5.15 -19.19
C LEU A 104 -1.19 4.48 -20.08
N ALA A 105 -1.58 4.11 -21.30
CA ALA A 105 -0.67 3.52 -22.30
C ALA A 105 0.44 4.47 -22.77
N THR A 106 0.31 5.78 -22.59
CA THR A 106 1.29 6.79 -23.03
C THR A 106 2.28 7.21 -21.94
N LEU A 107 2.17 6.64 -20.72
CA LEU A 107 2.99 7.02 -19.57
C LEU A 107 4.33 6.26 -19.43
N PRO A 108 4.57 5.07 -20.02
CA PRO A 108 5.85 4.38 -19.88
C PRO A 108 7.10 5.23 -20.19
N PRO A 109 7.13 6.12 -21.22
CA PRO A 109 8.26 7.01 -21.45
C PRO A 109 8.54 7.97 -20.29
N LEU A 110 7.50 8.39 -19.52
CA LEU A 110 7.68 9.22 -18.34
C LEU A 110 8.47 8.49 -17.25
N LEU A 111 8.14 7.21 -17.00
CA LEU A 111 8.86 6.39 -16.01
C LEU A 111 10.27 6.06 -16.47
N SER A 112 10.46 5.76 -17.78
CA SER A 112 11.82 5.56 -18.32
C SER A 112 12.67 6.81 -18.14
N GLY A 113 12.16 7.98 -18.52
CA GLY A 113 12.88 9.25 -18.36
C GLY A 113 13.15 9.62 -16.91
N LEU A 114 12.27 9.23 -15.97
CA LEU A 114 12.52 9.38 -14.53
C LEU A 114 13.71 8.53 -14.09
N LEU A 115 13.75 7.26 -14.47
CA LEU A 115 14.88 6.37 -14.17
C LEU A 115 16.18 6.88 -14.80
N ASP A 116 16.14 7.32 -16.07
CA ASP A 116 17.32 7.82 -16.80
C ASP A 116 17.92 9.05 -16.13
N GLN A 117 17.09 10.03 -15.70
CA GLN A 117 17.56 11.22 -15.01
C GLN A 117 18.14 10.94 -13.62
N LEU A 118 17.74 9.83 -13.00
CA LEU A 118 18.26 9.38 -11.72
C LEU A 118 19.43 8.38 -11.89
N GLY A 119 19.84 8.05 -13.13
CA GLY A 119 20.97 7.19 -13.42
C GLY A 119 20.70 5.69 -13.34
N TYR A 120 19.42 5.27 -13.36
CA TYR A 120 19.05 3.86 -13.24
C TYR A 120 18.62 3.24 -14.56
N GLN A 121 19.24 2.13 -14.94
CA GLN A 121 18.88 1.36 -16.13
C GLN A 121 17.63 0.50 -15.90
N GLN A 122 17.46 -0.03 -14.69
CA GLN A 122 16.38 -0.94 -14.31
C GLN A 122 15.93 -0.66 -12.89
N ALA A 123 14.66 -0.95 -12.57
CA ALA A 123 14.08 -0.82 -11.24
C ALA A 123 13.20 -2.03 -10.90
N ASP A 124 13.00 -2.26 -9.61
CA ASP A 124 11.82 -2.96 -9.09
C ASP A 124 10.66 -1.96 -9.09
N VAL A 125 9.48 -2.39 -9.49
CA VAL A 125 8.33 -1.48 -9.61
C VAL A 125 7.19 -1.97 -8.75
N LEU A 126 6.74 -1.13 -7.81
CA LEU A 126 5.53 -1.38 -7.03
C LEU A 126 4.45 -0.38 -7.45
N GLY A 127 3.27 -0.90 -7.76
CA GLY A 127 2.10 -0.08 -8.04
C GLY A 127 0.89 -0.45 -7.21
N ILE A 128 0.28 0.56 -6.57
CA ILE A 128 -0.96 0.39 -5.82
C ILE A 128 -2.15 0.94 -6.60
N SER A 129 -3.26 0.19 -6.67
CA SER A 129 -4.51 0.65 -7.26
C SER A 129 -4.32 1.13 -8.72
N TRP A 130 -4.63 2.37 -9.05
CA TRP A 130 -4.35 3.01 -10.35
C TRP A 130 -2.85 2.91 -10.73
N GLY A 131 -1.95 3.10 -9.76
CA GLY A 131 -0.52 2.92 -9.96
C GLY A 131 -0.12 1.49 -10.31
N GLY A 132 -0.91 0.50 -9.89
CA GLY A 132 -0.74 -0.89 -10.32
C GLY A 132 -1.04 -1.07 -11.81
N GLY A 133 -2.03 -0.35 -12.35
CA GLY A 133 -2.26 -0.28 -13.80
C GLY A 133 -1.07 0.35 -14.55
N LEU A 134 -0.51 1.44 -14.01
CA LEU A 134 0.68 2.08 -14.56
C LEU A 134 1.90 1.14 -14.52
N ALA A 135 2.12 0.44 -13.43
CA ALA A 135 3.21 -0.52 -13.26
C ALA A 135 3.09 -1.69 -14.26
N GLN A 136 1.89 -2.25 -14.43
CA GLN A 136 1.60 -3.27 -15.46
C GLN A 136 1.89 -2.74 -16.86
N GLN A 137 1.42 -1.54 -17.20
CA GLN A 137 1.65 -0.92 -18.49
C GLN A 137 3.15 -0.67 -18.74
N PHE A 138 3.89 -0.25 -17.70
CA PHE A 138 5.33 -0.03 -17.80
C PHE A 138 6.06 -1.34 -18.05
N ALA A 139 5.79 -2.39 -17.25
CA ALA A 139 6.41 -3.70 -17.41
C ALA A 139 6.12 -4.35 -18.77
N LEU A 140 4.90 -4.17 -19.31
CA LEU A 140 4.52 -4.66 -20.64
C LEU A 140 5.16 -3.89 -21.78
N SER A 141 5.43 -2.60 -21.62
CA SER A 141 5.95 -1.73 -22.67
C SER A 141 7.46 -1.57 -22.65
N ARG A 142 8.09 -1.78 -21.50
CA ARG A 142 9.53 -1.64 -21.24
C ARG A 142 10.00 -2.78 -20.34
N PRO A 143 9.93 -4.03 -20.81
CA PRO A 143 10.25 -5.21 -20.00
C PRO A 143 11.70 -5.22 -19.51
N ASP A 144 12.61 -4.62 -20.26
CA ASP A 144 14.02 -4.42 -19.93
C ASP A 144 14.26 -3.46 -18.77
N ARG A 145 13.29 -2.58 -18.48
CA ARG A 145 13.41 -1.57 -17.42
C ARG A 145 12.82 -2.03 -16.08
N VAL A 146 12.16 -3.19 -16.03
CA VAL A 146 11.50 -3.72 -14.83
C VAL A 146 12.09 -5.07 -14.47
N ARG A 147 12.79 -5.15 -13.33
CA ARG A 147 13.36 -6.40 -12.81
C ARG A 147 12.30 -7.27 -12.14
N ARG A 148 11.57 -6.70 -11.22
CA ARG A 148 10.47 -7.33 -10.47
C ARG A 148 9.27 -6.40 -10.39
N LEU A 149 8.08 -6.98 -10.32
CA LEU A 149 6.83 -6.26 -10.28
C LEU A 149 6.06 -6.60 -9.01
N VAL A 150 5.60 -5.59 -8.28
CA VAL A 150 4.72 -5.74 -7.12
C VAL A 150 3.41 -5.03 -7.39
N LEU A 151 2.31 -5.76 -7.39
CA LEU A 151 0.97 -5.27 -7.69
C LEU A 151 0.11 -5.33 -6.42
N VAL A 152 -0.32 -4.17 -5.91
CA VAL A 152 -1.03 -4.07 -4.65
C VAL A 152 -2.43 -3.49 -4.87
N ALA A 153 -3.46 -4.16 -4.34
CA ALA A 153 -4.85 -3.67 -4.37
C ALA A 153 -5.24 -3.12 -5.76
N THR A 154 -4.93 -3.85 -6.83
CA THR A 154 -5.10 -3.43 -8.23
C THR A 154 -5.74 -4.51 -9.08
N GLY A 155 -6.18 -4.13 -10.28
CA GLY A 155 -6.81 -5.02 -11.23
C GLY A 155 -6.28 -4.84 -12.66
N PRO A 156 -6.77 -5.62 -13.62
CA PRO A 156 -6.33 -5.57 -15.01
C PRO A 156 -6.99 -4.44 -15.84
N GLY A 157 -7.56 -3.42 -15.20
CA GLY A 157 -8.16 -2.27 -15.87
C GLY A 157 -9.62 -2.46 -16.28
N ALA A 158 -10.03 -1.94 -17.42
CA ALA A 158 -11.45 -1.85 -17.83
C ALA A 158 -12.21 -3.19 -17.88
N LEU A 159 -11.49 -4.30 -18.03
CA LEU A 159 -12.07 -5.66 -18.03
C LEU A 159 -12.01 -6.35 -16.67
N MET A 160 -11.72 -5.63 -15.58
CA MET A 160 -11.77 -6.19 -14.24
C MET A 160 -13.20 -6.41 -13.76
N ILE A 161 -13.39 -7.33 -12.81
CA ILE A 161 -14.64 -7.43 -12.05
C ILE A 161 -14.73 -6.16 -11.17
N PRO A 162 -15.76 -5.33 -11.36
CA PRO A 162 -15.85 -4.06 -10.64
C PRO A 162 -16.17 -4.25 -9.15
N GLY A 163 -15.76 -3.29 -8.33
CA GLY A 163 -16.21 -3.16 -6.97
C GLY A 163 -17.68 -2.74 -6.87
N HIS A 164 -18.18 -2.61 -5.66
CA HIS A 164 -19.60 -2.24 -5.45
C HIS A 164 -19.93 -0.87 -6.06
N PRO A 165 -21.04 -0.69 -6.81
CA PRO A 165 -21.35 0.55 -7.51
C PRO A 165 -21.35 1.80 -6.62
N ARG A 166 -21.84 1.71 -5.37
CA ARG A 166 -21.81 2.84 -4.41
C ARG A 166 -20.37 3.29 -4.10
N VAL A 167 -19.45 2.33 -3.98
CA VAL A 167 -18.03 2.60 -3.73
C VAL A 167 -17.41 3.29 -4.95
N LEU A 168 -17.68 2.77 -6.16
CA LEU A 168 -17.16 3.34 -7.39
C LEU A 168 -17.69 4.76 -7.65
N LEU A 169 -18.96 5.05 -7.35
CA LEU A 169 -19.53 6.39 -7.44
C LEU A 169 -18.79 7.40 -6.54
N ARG A 170 -18.36 6.99 -5.33
CA ARG A 170 -17.55 7.84 -4.44
C ARG A 170 -16.16 8.13 -5.00
N MET A 171 -15.65 7.27 -5.88
CA MET A 171 -14.37 7.47 -6.58
C MET A 171 -14.44 8.47 -7.73
N LEU A 172 -15.64 8.87 -8.19
CA LEU A 172 -15.77 9.80 -9.31
C LEU A 172 -15.36 11.24 -8.98
N THR A 173 -15.21 11.59 -7.71
CA THR A 173 -14.81 12.94 -7.29
C THR A 173 -13.56 12.92 -6.43
N PRO A 174 -12.70 13.97 -6.51
CA PRO A 174 -11.51 14.09 -5.66
C PRO A 174 -11.82 14.56 -4.22
N ARG A 175 -13.11 14.70 -3.83
CA ARG A 175 -13.52 15.31 -2.57
C ARG A 175 -12.79 14.72 -1.36
N ARG A 176 -12.55 13.40 -1.34
CA ARG A 176 -11.83 12.72 -0.25
C ARG A 176 -10.37 13.18 -0.08
N HIS A 177 -9.78 13.78 -1.11
CA HIS A 177 -8.41 14.33 -1.05
C HIS A 177 -8.39 15.81 -0.61
N HIS A 178 -9.54 16.49 -0.61
CA HIS A 178 -9.67 17.91 -0.29
C HIS A 178 -10.44 18.18 1.02
N ASP A 179 -11.23 17.21 1.48
CA ASP A 179 -12.11 17.33 2.65
C ASP A 179 -11.83 16.19 3.64
N PRO A 180 -11.00 16.44 4.68
CA PRO A 180 -10.61 15.42 5.67
C PRO A 180 -11.79 14.83 6.43
N ALA A 181 -12.83 15.65 6.73
CA ALA A 181 -14.01 15.18 7.44
C ALA A 181 -14.86 14.27 6.54
N HIS A 182 -14.96 14.60 5.27
CA HIS A 182 -15.61 13.72 4.29
C HIS A 182 -14.83 12.42 4.11
N ALA A 183 -13.50 12.49 4.00
CA ALA A 183 -12.65 11.31 3.88
C ALA A 183 -12.86 10.34 5.04
N ALA A 184 -12.78 10.81 6.29
CA ALA A 184 -13.01 9.99 7.48
C ALA A 184 -14.40 9.35 7.51
N ARG A 185 -15.45 10.12 7.14
CA ARG A 185 -16.84 9.65 7.18
C ARG A 185 -17.12 8.49 6.21
N ILE A 186 -16.44 8.47 5.04
CA ILE A 186 -16.66 7.44 4.02
C ILE A 186 -15.60 6.33 4.04
N ALA A 187 -14.57 6.47 4.87
CA ALA A 187 -13.34 5.68 4.81
C ALA A 187 -13.60 4.18 4.94
N GLY A 188 -14.32 3.76 5.96
CA GLY A 188 -14.58 2.34 6.21
C GLY A 188 -15.36 1.66 5.08
N GLU A 189 -16.37 2.34 4.50
CA GLU A 189 -17.11 1.82 3.36
C GLU A 189 -16.28 1.83 2.08
N LEU A 190 -15.41 2.85 1.91
CA LEU A 190 -14.65 3.04 0.69
C LEU A 190 -13.41 2.16 0.63
N TYR A 191 -12.69 1.99 1.74
CA TYR A 191 -11.38 1.35 1.74
C TYR A 191 -11.33 -0.02 2.43
N GLY A 192 -12.30 -0.33 3.32
CA GLY A 192 -12.30 -1.59 4.06
C GLY A 192 -11.13 -1.72 5.03
N GLY A 193 -10.85 -2.96 5.45
CA GLY A 193 -9.68 -3.32 6.26
C GLY A 193 -9.53 -2.51 7.55
N SER A 194 -8.30 -2.21 7.94
CA SER A 194 -7.97 -1.44 9.16
C SER A 194 -8.66 -0.06 9.24
N VAL A 195 -8.94 0.54 8.09
CA VAL A 195 -9.63 1.84 8.00
C VAL A 195 -11.12 1.74 8.37
N ARG A 196 -11.73 0.55 8.30
CA ARG A 196 -13.10 0.31 8.77
C ARG A 196 -13.19 0.43 10.29
N ASP A 197 -12.17 -0.08 10.98
CA ASP A 197 -12.10 -0.08 12.45
C ASP A 197 -11.63 1.29 12.97
N ASP A 198 -10.71 1.95 12.25
CA ASP A 198 -10.24 3.30 12.57
C ASP A 198 -10.24 4.22 11.34
N PRO A 199 -11.36 4.93 11.09
CA PRO A 199 -11.45 5.88 9.96
C PRO A 199 -10.46 7.06 10.02
N ALA A 200 -9.86 7.34 11.18
CA ALA A 200 -8.85 8.39 11.31
C ALA A 200 -7.58 8.04 10.52
N LEU A 201 -7.25 6.76 10.37
CA LEU A 201 -6.12 6.30 9.57
C LEU A 201 -6.20 6.80 8.12
N ALA A 202 -7.39 6.75 7.49
CA ALA A 202 -7.56 7.26 6.13
C ALA A 202 -7.37 8.77 6.06
N ARG A 203 -7.90 9.52 7.03
CA ARG A 203 -7.71 10.97 7.12
C ARG A 203 -6.22 11.30 7.23
N ASP A 204 -5.52 10.66 8.16
CA ASP A 204 -4.12 10.95 8.46
C ASP A 204 -3.17 10.53 7.32
N LEU A 205 -3.56 9.51 6.55
CA LEU A 205 -2.84 9.04 5.39
C LEU A 205 -3.07 9.90 4.15
N LEU A 206 -4.33 10.27 3.85
CA LEU A 206 -4.72 10.98 2.63
C LEU A 206 -4.54 12.49 2.73
N HIS A 207 -4.45 13.03 3.95
CA HIS A 207 -4.23 14.45 4.22
C HIS A 207 -2.90 14.68 4.96
N PRO A 208 -1.79 14.17 4.43
CA PRO A 208 -0.48 14.59 4.93
C PRO A 208 -0.32 16.09 4.61
N THR A 209 0.68 16.72 5.19
CA THR A 209 0.98 18.15 5.03
C THR A 209 1.15 18.64 3.59
N ALA A 210 1.25 17.74 2.62
CA ALA A 210 1.30 18.07 1.21
C ALA A 210 -0.08 18.51 0.68
N ARG A 211 -0.11 19.59 -0.09
CA ARG A 211 -1.33 20.08 -0.72
C ARG A 211 -1.83 19.06 -1.74
N PRO A 212 -3.14 18.74 -1.76
CA PRO A 212 -3.70 17.96 -2.84
C PRO A 212 -3.51 18.72 -4.16
N GLY A 213 -3.23 18.00 -5.23
CA GLY A 213 -3.13 18.58 -6.56
C GLY A 213 -4.48 19.17 -7.02
N PRO A 214 -4.49 19.97 -8.11
CA PRO A 214 -5.72 20.53 -8.65
C PRO A 214 -6.69 19.42 -9.11
N ALA A 215 -7.99 19.64 -8.93
CA ALA A 215 -9.04 18.66 -9.26
C ALA A 215 -8.93 18.12 -10.71
N ARG A 216 -8.48 18.96 -11.67
CA ARG A 216 -8.25 18.51 -13.05
C ARG A 216 -7.22 17.38 -13.17
N GLY A 217 -6.19 17.37 -12.32
CA GLY A 217 -5.19 16.28 -12.29
C GLY A 217 -5.82 14.96 -11.90
N TYR A 218 -6.71 14.96 -10.92
CA TYR A 218 -7.49 13.79 -10.54
C TYR A 218 -8.35 13.28 -11.70
N TYR A 219 -9.08 14.19 -12.36
CA TYR A 219 -9.94 13.81 -13.50
C TYR A 219 -9.11 13.30 -14.70
N TYR A 220 -7.91 13.83 -14.92
CA TYR A 220 -7.02 13.30 -15.96
C TYR A 220 -6.53 11.89 -15.63
N GLN A 221 -6.21 11.61 -14.36
CA GLN A 221 -5.87 10.26 -13.92
C GLN A 221 -7.08 9.31 -14.08
N LEU A 222 -8.28 9.75 -13.68
CA LEU A 222 -9.50 8.95 -13.81
C LEU A 222 -9.76 8.62 -15.29
N ALA A 223 -9.71 9.63 -16.15
CA ALA A 223 -9.93 9.47 -17.60
C ALA A 223 -8.82 8.62 -18.27
N SER A 224 -7.60 8.65 -17.76
CA SER A 224 -6.46 7.93 -18.34
C SER A 224 -6.63 6.42 -18.37
N GLY A 225 -7.47 5.87 -17.49
CA GLY A 225 -7.79 4.44 -17.41
C GLY A 225 -8.95 4.01 -18.31
N ILE A 226 -9.68 4.95 -18.94
CA ILE A 226 -10.84 4.63 -19.78
C ILE A 226 -10.39 3.75 -20.97
N GLY A 227 -11.01 2.57 -21.09
CA GLY A 227 -10.71 1.60 -22.14
C GLY A 227 -9.34 0.90 -21.98
N TRP A 228 -8.50 1.29 -21.01
CA TRP A 228 -7.25 0.59 -20.78
C TRP A 228 -7.49 -0.74 -20.08
N THR A 229 -6.83 -1.79 -20.57
CA THR A 229 -6.76 -3.09 -19.91
C THR A 229 -5.46 -3.80 -20.20
N SER A 230 -4.93 -4.49 -19.20
CA SER A 230 -3.80 -5.40 -19.34
C SER A 230 -4.25 -6.85 -19.56
N LEU A 231 -5.53 -7.18 -19.30
CA LEU A 231 -6.03 -8.55 -19.19
C LEU A 231 -5.54 -9.48 -20.33
N PRO A 232 -5.68 -9.15 -21.64
CA PRO A 232 -5.23 -10.02 -22.72
C PRO A 232 -3.71 -10.08 -22.86
N ARG A 233 -2.97 -9.20 -22.18
CA ARG A 233 -1.51 -9.10 -22.24
C ARG A 233 -0.81 -9.64 -20.99
N LEU A 234 -1.54 -9.97 -19.92
CA LEU A 234 -0.97 -10.51 -18.68
C LEU A 234 -0.09 -11.75 -18.90
N PRO A 235 -0.40 -12.68 -19.84
CA PRO A 235 0.50 -13.80 -20.12
C PRO A 235 1.87 -13.40 -20.69
N ARG A 236 2.05 -12.15 -21.12
CA ARG A 236 3.31 -11.61 -21.63
C ARG A 236 4.18 -10.97 -20.54
N LEU A 237 3.67 -10.82 -19.31
CA LEU A 237 4.46 -10.35 -18.17
C LEU A 237 5.43 -11.44 -17.73
N GLN A 238 6.70 -11.26 -18.07
CA GLN A 238 7.77 -12.23 -17.77
C GLN A 238 8.53 -11.92 -16.47
N GLN A 239 8.33 -10.73 -15.92
CA GLN A 239 8.95 -10.34 -14.66
C GLN A 239 8.37 -11.19 -13.52
N PRO A 240 9.21 -11.65 -12.57
CA PRO A 240 8.71 -12.15 -11.30
C PRO A 240 7.75 -11.12 -10.70
N THR A 241 6.53 -11.55 -10.36
CA THR A 241 5.45 -10.65 -9.96
C THR A 241 4.85 -11.09 -8.63
N LEU A 242 4.86 -10.22 -7.63
CA LEU A 242 4.12 -10.39 -6.39
C LEU A 242 2.80 -9.63 -6.48
N ILE A 243 1.70 -10.32 -6.23
CA ILE A 243 0.36 -9.73 -6.14
C ILE A 243 -0.06 -9.72 -4.67
N LEU A 244 -0.27 -8.53 -4.11
CA LEU A 244 -0.76 -8.32 -2.75
C LEU A 244 -2.21 -7.87 -2.81
N ALA A 245 -3.12 -8.61 -2.19
CA ALA A 245 -4.55 -8.30 -2.22
C ALA A 245 -5.20 -8.50 -0.86
N GLY A 246 -5.94 -7.49 -0.41
CA GLY A 246 -6.79 -7.58 0.77
C GLY A 246 -8.07 -8.37 0.47
N ASP A 247 -8.55 -9.14 1.44
CA ASP A 247 -9.80 -9.87 1.33
C ASP A 247 -11.04 -9.02 1.65
N ASP A 248 -10.83 -7.81 2.22
CA ASP A 248 -11.87 -6.80 2.52
C ASP A 248 -11.68 -5.51 1.69
N ASP A 249 -11.15 -5.60 0.45
CA ASP A 249 -11.02 -4.45 -0.44
C ASP A 249 -12.32 -4.21 -1.23
N PRO A 250 -13.11 -3.14 -0.94
CA PRO A 250 -14.38 -2.88 -1.61
C PRO A 250 -14.22 -2.19 -2.97
N ILE A 251 -13.04 -1.65 -3.29
CA ILE A 251 -12.75 -0.97 -4.57
C ILE A 251 -12.32 -2.00 -5.61
N ILE A 252 -11.35 -2.86 -5.25
CA ILE A 252 -10.79 -3.88 -6.15
C ILE A 252 -11.03 -5.27 -5.52
N PRO A 253 -12.13 -5.94 -5.88
CA PRO A 253 -12.42 -7.27 -5.34
C PRO A 253 -11.29 -8.27 -5.54
N LEU A 254 -11.02 -9.09 -4.53
CA LEU A 254 -9.96 -10.11 -4.48
C LEU A 254 -9.95 -11.04 -5.72
N VAL A 255 -11.10 -11.24 -6.36
CA VAL A 255 -11.21 -12.06 -7.57
C VAL A 255 -10.30 -11.55 -8.69
N ASN A 256 -10.07 -10.23 -8.79
CA ASN A 256 -9.18 -9.66 -9.80
C ASN A 256 -7.72 -10.08 -9.57
N ALA A 257 -7.26 -10.11 -8.32
CA ALA A 257 -5.93 -10.61 -7.96
C ALA A 257 -5.78 -12.09 -8.33
N ARG A 258 -6.81 -12.91 -8.07
CA ARG A 258 -6.81 -14.33 -8.47
C ARG A 258 -6.79 -14.53 -9.99
N ILE A 259 -7.50 -13.68 -10.75
CA ILE A 259 -7.45 -13.69 -12.22
C ILE A 259 -6.04 -13.31 -12.71
N MET A 260 -5.47 -12.23 -12.18
CA MET A 260 -4.11 -11.81 -12.55
C MET A 260 -3.08 -12.89 -12.22
N HIS A 261 -3.15 -13.50 -11.02
CA HIS A 261 -2.26 -14.59 -10.63
C HIS A 261 -2.36 -15.80 -11.56
N ARG A 262 -3.56 -16.11 -12.04
CA ARG A 262 -3.76 -17.23 -12.96
C ARG A 262 -3.19 -16.99 -14.36
N LEU A 263 -3.12 -15.71 -14.76
CA LEU A 263 -2.72 -15.31 -16.12
C LEU A 263 -1.25 -14.86 -16.20
N ILE A 264 -0.63 -14.37 -15.13
CA ILE A 264 0.77 -13.95 -15.10
C ILE A 264 1.65 -15.18 -14.81
N PRO A 265 2.53 -15.61 -15.73
CA PRO A 265 3.22 -16.90 -15.63
C PRO A 265 4.12 -17.05 -14.41
N ARG A 266 4.78 -15.95 -13.99
CA ARG A 266 5.74 -15.94 -12.89
C ARG A 266 5.22 -15.08 -11.73
N SER A 267 4.01 -15.38 -11.26
CA SER A 267 3.39 -14.61 -10.19
C SER A 267 3.19 -15.42 -8.92
N GLU A 268 3.22 -14.71 -7.80
CA GLU A 268 2.83 -15.17 -6.48
C GLU A 268 1.67 -14.32 -5.99
N LEU A 269 0.71 -14.93 -5.31
CA LEU A 269 -0.43 -14.24 -4.72
C LEU A 269 -0.34 -14.33 -3.20
N HIS A 270 -0.19 -13.17 -2.56
CA HIS A 270 -0.28 -13.02 -1.13
C HIS A 270 -1.59 -12.32 -0.76
N ILE A 271 -2.49 -13.08 -0.11
CA ILE A 271 -3.77 -12.54 0.39
C ILE A 271 -3.59 -12.20 1.86
N TYR A 272 -3.88 -10.94 2.23
CA TYR A 272 -3.87 -10.48 3.61
C TYR A 272 -5.29 -10.15 4.07
N HIS A 273 -5.52 -10.22 5.38
CA HIS A 273 -6.77 -9.77 5.97
C HIS A 273 -6.75 -8.25 6.08
N GLY A 274 -7.41 -7.57 5.15
CA GLY A 274 -7.35 -6.12 5.08
C GLY A 274 -7.96 -5.52 3.82
N GLY A 275 -7.86 -4.20 3.71
CA GLY A 275 -8.50 -3.38 2.70
C GLY A 275 -7.54 -2.72 1.69
N HIS A 276 -8.06 -1.69 1.04
CA HIS A 276 -7.40 -1.01 -0.08
C HIS A 276 -6.17 -0.19 0.31
N LEU A 277 -6.10 0.32 1.55
CA LEU A 277 -5.02 1.19 2.02
C LEU A 277 -3.99 0.46 2.91
N ASP A 278 -4.15 -0.84 3.16
CA ASP A 278 -3.40 -1.54 4.20
C ASP A 278 -1.91 -1.71 3.88
N LEU A 279 -1.48 -1.52 2.63
CA LEU A 279 -0.05 -1.36 2.35
C LEU A 279 0.60 -0.24 3.19
N ALA A 280 -0.16 0.81 3.49
CA ALA A 280 0.33 1.94 4.26
C ALA A 280 -0.16 1.92 5.72
N THR A 281 -1.38 1.45 5.99
CA THR A 281 -1.94 1.42 7.36
C THR A 281 -1.50 0.18 8.16
N ASP A 282 -1.05 -0.89 7.48
CA ASP A 282 -0.47 -2.10 8.06
C ASP A 282 0.93 -2.40 7.47
N ALA A 283 1.72 -1.34 7.28
CA ALA A 283 3.02 -1.42 6.63
C ALA A 283 4.01 -2.34 7.35
N GLU A 284 3.94 -2.43 8.68
CA GLU A 284 4.83 -3.28 9.48
C GLU A 284 4.70 -4.77 9.14
N HIS A 285 3.51 -5.22 8.70
CA HIS A 285 3.29 -6.60 8.30
C HIS A 285 3.52 -6.82 6.80
N LEU A 286 3.24 -5.83 5.95
CA LEU A 286 3.31 -6.00 4.49
C LEU A 286 4.68 -5.65 3.89
N ALA A 287 5.43 -4.72 4.49
CA ALA A 287 6.77 -4.39 4.00
C ALA A 287 7.76 -5.56 4.05
N PRO A 288 7.80 -6.40 5.11
CA PRO A 288 8.64 -7.60 5.12
C PRO A 288 8.31 -8.60 4.01
N VAL A 289 7.04 -8.74 3.62
CA VAL A 289 6.62 -9.61 2.51
C VAL A 289 7.19 -9.10 1.19
N VAL A 290 7.10 -7.78 0.96
CA VAL A 290 7.67 -7.15 -0.23
C VAL A 290 9.20 -7.26 -0.23
N GLU A 291 9.87 -6.98 0.89
CA GLU A 291 11.32 -7.09 1.00
C GLU A 291 11.82 -8.51 0.72
N ALA A 292 11.18 -9.52 1.28
CA ALA A 292 11.51 -10.92 1.03
C ALA A 292 11.42 -11.27 -0.47
N PHE A 293 10.35 -10.80 -1.13
CA PHE A 293 10.19 -10.97 -2.57
C PHE A 293 11.27 -10.24 -3.38
N LEU A 294 11.62 -9.00 -3.02
CA LEU A 294 12.59 -8.20 -3.76
C LEU A 294 14.04 -8.67 -3.59
N THR A 295 14.37 -9.37 -2.50
CA THR A 295 15.71 -9.86 -2.18
C THR A 295 15.95 -11.33 -2.54
N ALA A 296 14.90 -12.10 -2.86
CA ALA A 296 15.05 -13.51 -3.23
C ALA A 296 15.99 -13.70 -4.44
N GLU A 297 16.96 -14.61 -4.35
CA GLU A 297 17.98 -14.78 -5.39
C GLU A 297 17.45 -15.47 -6.65
N THR A 298 16.46 -16.37 -6.54
CA THR A 298 15.85 -17.11 -7.64
C THR A 298 14.34 -17.26 -7.47
N ALA A 299 13.62 -17.68 -8.52
CA ALA A 299 12.19 -18.00 -8.43
C ALA A 299 11.90 -19.12 -7.41
N ASP A 300 12.82 -20.05 -7.19
CA ASP A 300 12.69 -21.13 -6.20
C ASP A 300 12.91 -20.64 -4.76
N GLY A 301 13.75 -19.62 -4.56
CA GLY A 301 13.90 -18.93 -3.26
C GLY A 301 12.65 -18.19 -2.82
N ILE A 302 11.82 -17.77 -3.76
CA ILE A 302 10.55 -17.08 -3.52
C ILE A 302 9.54 -18.03 -2.85
N ALA A 303 9.42 -19.27 -3.35
CA ALA A 303 8.55 -20.30 -2.75
C ALA A 303 8.98 -20.68 -1.31
N ALA A 304 10.28 -20.73 -1.05
CA ALA A 304 10.85 -21.04 0.27
C ALA A 304 10.59 -19.92 1.30
N ALA A 305 10.66 -18.65 0.90
CA ALA A 305 10.37 -17.51 1.77
C ALA A 305 8.89 -17.48 2.21
N HIS A 306 7.97 -17.87 1.31
CA HIS A 306 6.53 -17.99 1.64
C HIS A 306 6.25 -19.11 2.64
N ASP A 307 6.95 -20.24 2.55
CA ASP A 307 6.76 -21.35 3.49
C ASP A 307 7.25 -20.99 4.90
N GLN A 308 8.32 -20.22 5.02
CA GLN A 308 8.80 -19.67 6.30
C GLN A 308 7.77 -18.72 6.94
N THR A 309 7.17 -17.83 6.17
CA THR A 309 6.14 -16.89 6.65
C THR A 309 4.87 -17.63 7.09
N ARG A 310 4.48 -18.67 6.36
CA ARG A 310 3.36 -19.55 6.68
C ARG A 310 3.61 -20.37 7.95
N THR A 311 4.84 -20.81 8.16
CA THR A 311 5.27 -21.57 9.33
C THR A 311 5.31 -20.69 10.59
N LEU A 312 5.74 -19.44 10.48
CA LEU A 312 5.71 -18.46 11.57
C LEU A 312 4.27 -18.12 12.00
N ARG A 313 3.33 -17.97 11.06
CA ARG A 313 1.90 -17.77 11.37
C ARG A 313 1.28 -18.99 12.09
N ARG A 314 1.59 -20.22 11.65
CA ARG A 314 1.12 -21.45 12.32
C ARG A 314 1.65 -21.60 13.74
N ARG A 315 2.88 -21.19 14.01
CA ARG A 315 3.47 -21.21 15.38
C ARG A 315 2.83 -20.16 16.28
N ARG A 316 2.52 -18.94 15.82
CA ARG A 316 1.82 -17.91 16.59
C ARG A 316 0.35 -18.24 16.86
N GLY A 317 -0.37 -18.80 15.89
CA GLY A 317 -1.76 -19.26 16.08
C GLY A 317 -1.90 -20.39 17.10
N ARG A 318 -0.88 -21.25 17.26
CA ARG A 318 -0.84 -22.30 18.30
C ARG A 318 -0.47 -21.77 19.68
N ALA A 319 0.31 -20.70 19.77
CA ALA A 319 0.67 -20.08 21.06
C ALA A 319 -0.47 -19.22 21.67
N GLY A 320 -1.39 -18.71 20.85
CA GLY A 320 -2.58 -17.96 21.29
C GLY A 320 -3.76 -18.82 21.74
N GLY A 321 -3.75 -20.14 21.44
CA GLY A 321 -4.87 -21.05 21.70
C GLY A 321 -4.89 -21.75 23.08
N LEU A 322 -3.94 -21.49 23.96
CA LEU A 322 -3.81 -22.18 25.26
C LEU A 322 -4.12 -21.26 26.45
N ARG A 323 -5.29 -20.63 26.45
CA ARG A 323 -5.96 -20.14 27.68
C ARG A 323 -7.47 -20.03 27.45
N ALA A 324 -8.14 -21.17 27.27
CA ALA A 324 -9.58 -21.25 27.51
C ALA A 324 -9.77 -21.72 28.96
N HIS A 325 -10.12 -20.78 29.82
CA HIS A 325 -10.55 -21.07 31.21
C HIS A 325 -11.92 -21.70 31.16
N THR A 326 -12.02 -22.96 31.64
CA THR A 326 -13.28 -23.67 31.85
C THR A 326 -13.93 -23.10 33.09
N PRO A 327 -15.16 -22.57 33.05
CA PRO A 327 -15.90 -22.26 34.27
C PRO A 327 -16.45 -23.55 34.89
N GLY A 328 -16.15 -23.78 36.15
CA GLY A 328 -16.67 -24.89 36.94
C GLY A 328 -18.19 -24.84 37.05
N ARG A 329 -18.80 -26.00 36.96
CA ARG A 329 -20.21 -26.28 37.22
C ARG A 329 -20.51 -26.05 38.70
N PRO A 330 -21.58 -25.38 39.10
CA PRO A 330 -22.03 -25.39 40.53
C PRO A 330 -22.75 -26.70 40.83
N ALA A 331 -22.49 -27.20 42.02
CA ALA A 331 -23.06 -28.41 42.57
C ALA A 331 -24.57 -28.26 42.86
N ASP A 332 -25.33 -29.31 42.50
CA ASP A 332 -26.71 -29.56 42.90
C ASP A 332 -26.90 -29.56 44.43
N HIS A 333 -27.73 -28.70 44.93
CA HIS A 333 -28.29 -28.84 46.27
C HIS A 333 -29.70 -29.41 46.19
N ALA A 334 -29.83 -30.60 46.81
CA ALA A 334 -31.03 -31.35 46.99
C ALA A 334 -32.18 -30.54 47.62
N ARG A 335 -33.40 -30.80 47.11
CA ARG A 335 -34.67 -30.45 47.76
C ARG A 335 -34.96 -31.43 48.90
N PRO A 336 -35.50 -31.01 50.03
CA PRO A 336 -36.27 -31.91 50.91
C PRO A 336 -37.76 -31.85 50.51
N ALA A 337 -38.34 -33.05 50.57
CA ALA A 337 -39.80 -33.28 50.51
C ALA A 337 -40.39 -33.04 51.91
N THR A 338 -41.59 -32.47 51.96
CA THR A 338 -42.69 -32.72 52.87
C THR A 338 -43.71 -31.60 52.69
N ALA A 339 -44.86 -31.82 52.59
CA ALA A 339 -46.09 -32.46 52.95
C ALA A 339 -47.21 -31.67 52.16
#